data_50ad93801aa24870ded584f92b3d9e74
#
_entry.id   50ad93801aa24870ded584f92b3d9e74
#
_cell.length_a   1.000
_cell.length_b   1.000
_cell.length_c   1.000
_cell.angle_alpha   90.00
_cell.angle_beta   90.00
_cell.angle_gamma   90.00
#
_symmetry.space_group_name_H-M   'P 1'
#
loop_
_entity.id
_entity.type
_entity.pdbx_description
1 polymer ?
#
loop_
_entity_poly.entity_id
_entity_poly.type
_entity_poly.pdbx_seq_one_letter_code
_entity_poly.pdbx_strand_id
1 'polypeptide(L)'
;MRKSIIAFLALLVTATIWADDYKILKMNTPSIKIGKRICKSGDVFSDQDKILWSADKQAIKVQNLKTKEIRLFVGNDFFTKKSTSIKDYYVKTNHLSTRGNMMTLDEFAEQLPDTLYLWDDITMELPFAPEDSSFFFIAYKDKNGSDRKSMLETADDSITVSRQSFGSEEDRDEIAVSFHFHDGLYGEDSVLKDTVRIIMIPDIQ
;
A
#
# COMPACT_ATOMS: atom_id res chain seq x y z
N MET A 1 48.79 33.13 12.91
CA MET A 1 47.33 33.02 13.15
C MET A 1 46.43 33.09 11.88
N ARG A 2 46.90 32.71 10.69
CA ARG A 2 46.12 32.75 9.44
C ARG A 2 45.77 31.37 8.86
N LYS A 3 46.26 30.29 9.48
CA LYS A 3 46.02 28.90 8.98
C LYS A 3 44.87 28.17 9.63
N SER A 4 44.30 28.67 10.74
CA SER A 4 43.20 28.02 11.48
C SER A 4 41.81 28.43 10.99
N ILE A 5 41.66 29.48 10.20
CA ILE A 5 40.34 29.99 9.73
C ILE A 5 39.85 29.21 8.51
N ILE A 6 40.80 28.66 7.70
CA ILE A 6 40.45 27.94 6.49
C ILE A 6 39.89 26.53 6.81
N ALA A 7 40.34 25.92 7.91
CA ALA A 7 39.87 24.60 8.32
C ALA A 7 38.42 24.63 8.86
N PHE A 8 37.94 25.77 9.40
CA PHE A 8 36.62 25.91 9.94
C PHE A 8 35.54 26.17 8.83
N LEU A 9 35.98 26.76 7.71
CA LEU A 9 35.08 27.00 6.58
C LEU A 9 34.82 25.74 5.73
N ALA A 10 35.71 24.77 5.78
CA ALA A 10 35.57 23.50 5.05
C ALA A 10 34.63 22.49 5.74
N LEU A 11 34.30 22.70 7.04
CA LEU A 11 33.40 21.80 7.80
C LEU A 11 31.94 22.24 7.71
N LEU A 12 31.66 23.36 7.06
CA LEU A 12 30.25 23.85 6.81
C LEU A 12 29.67 23.38 5.50
N VAL A 13 30.39 22.50 4.79
CA VAL A 13 29.91 21.90 3.55
C VAL A 13 29.17 20.63 3.88
N THR A 14 27.85 20.79 3.90
CA THR A 14 26.90 19.80 3.42
C THR A 14 26.62 18.58 4.27
N ALA A 15 25.87 18.77 5.35
CA ALA A 15 24.75 17.87 5.52
C ALA A 15 23.62 18.36 4.61
N THR A 16 23.74 18.22 3.31
CA THR A 16 22.57 18.19 2.44
C THR A 16 21.81 16.94 2.84
N ILE A 17 20.89 17.08 3.79
CA ILE A 17 19.84 16.10 4.05
C ILE A 17 19.12 16.02 2.71
N TRP A 18 19.33 14.93 2.01
CA TRP A 18 18.65 14.66 0.75
C TRP A 18 17.20 14.37 1.12
N ALA A 19 16.40 15.42 1.16
CA ALA A 19 14.97 15.28 1.28
C ALA A 19 14.44 14.58 0.03
N ASP A 20 13.57 13.60 0.20
CA ASP A 20 12.86 13.02 -0.91
C ASP A 20 11.65 13.89 -1.23
N ASP A 21 11.49 14.23 -2.52
CA ASP A 21 10.33 14.97 -3.01
C ASP A 21 9.28 13.99 -3.53
N TYR A 22 8.02 14.27 -3.18
CA TYR A 22 6.86 13.50 -3.57
C TYR A 22 5.89 14.34 -4.39
N LYS A 23 5.43 13.80 -5.52
CA LYS A 23 4.34 14.38 -6.31
C LYS A 23 3.03 13.70 -5.94
N ILE A 24 2.01 14.48 -5.63
CA ILE A 24 0.66 13.98 -5.37
C ILE A 24 0.03 13.53 -6.69
N LEU A 25 -0.30 12.25 -6.79
CA LEU A 25 -0.96 11.67 -7.97
C LEU A 25 -2.48 11.71 -7.83
N LYS A 26 -2.99 11.30 -6.67
CA LYS A 26 -4.42 11.21 -6.38
C LYS A 26 -4.66 11.56 -4.92
N MET A 27 -5.82 12.14 -4.62
CA MET A 27 -6.30 12.41 -3.27
C MET A 27 -7.78 12.05 -3.19
N ASN A 28 -8.24 11.59 -2.05
CA ASN A 28 -9.65 11.36 -1.82
C ASN A 28 -10.37 12.61 -1.24
N THR A 29 -9.71 13.75 -1.22
CA THR A 29 -10.24 15.04 -0.82
C THR A 29 -9.84 16.11 -1.83
N PRO A 30 -10.59 17.23 -1.95
CA PRO A 30 -10.25 18.31 -2.89
C PRO A 30 -8.89 18.96 -2.63
N SER A 31 -8.44 18.97 -1.38
CA SER A 31 -7.16 19.53 -0.96
C SER A 31 -6.72 18.98 0.38
N ILE A 32 -5.42 19.07 0.65
CA ILE A 32 -4.81 18.69 1.93
C ILE A 32 -3.77 19.71 2.34
N LYS A 33 -3.63 19.96 3.64
CA LYS A 33 -2.59 20.86 4.15
C LYS A 33 -1.31 20.09 4.40
N ILE A 34 -0.23 20.48 3.71
CA ILE A 34 1.10 19.89 3.85
C ILE A 34 2.08 21.02 4.18
N GLY A 35 2.71 20.91 5.34
CA GLY A 35 3.49 22.01 5.90
C GLY A 35 2.64 23.25 6.11
N LYS A 36 2.98 24.34 5.44
CA LYS A 36 2.25 25.62 5.49
C LYS A 36 1.32 25.85 4.29
N ARG A 37 1.30 24.93 3.33
CA ARG A 37 0.57 25.10 2.05
C ARG A 37 -0.66 24.20 1.99
N ILE A 38 -1.65 24.64 1.24
CA ILE A 38 -2.78 23.81 0.81
C ILE A 38 -2.37 23.19 -0.52
N CYS A 39 -2.25 21.87 -0.57
CA CYS A 39 -1.82 21.11 -1.74
C CYS A 39 -3.02 20.42 -2.42
N LYS A 40 -2.89 20.23 -3.71
CA LYS A 40 -3.84 19.55 -4.60
C LYS A 40 -3.13 18.45 -5.39
N SER A 41 -3.89 17.65 -6.11
CA SER A 41 -3.31 16.68 -7.05
C SER A 41 -2.41 17.39 -8.06
N GLY A 42 -1.24 16.84 -8.31
CA GLY A 42 -0.17 17.41 -9.13
C GLY A 42 0.89 18.20 -8.36
N ASP A 43 0.61 18.66 -7.15
CA ASP A 43 1.57 19.41 -6.34
C ASP A 43 2.70 18.51 -5.81
N VAL A 44 3.84 19.15 -5.49
CA VAL A 44 5.04 18.50 -4.97
C VAL A 44 5.30 18.98 -3.54
N PHE A 45 5.71 18.06 -2.67
CA PHE A 45 6.10 18.34 -1.30
C PHE A 45 7.32 17.49 -0.90
N SER A 46 8.00 17.91 0.17
CA SER A 46 9.18 17.20 0.71
C SER A 46 8.77 16.21 1.81
N ASP A 47 9.57 15.17 2.01
CA ASP A 47 9.45 14.28 3.17
C ASP A 47 9.65 14.97 4.52
N GLN A 48 10.18 16.19 4.52
CA GLN A 48 10.29 17.05 5.70
C GLN A 48 8.97 17.80 6.02
N ASP A 49 8.05 17.87 5.07
CA ASP A 49 6.77 18.55 5.23
C ASP A 49 5.79 17.67 6.00
N LYS A 50 5.20 18.21 7.06
CA LYS A 50 4.18 17.51 7.85
C LYS A 50 2.83 17.52 7.13
N ILE A 51 2.25 16.35 6.91
CA ILE A 51 0.88 16.22 6.43
C ILE A 51 -0.09 16.47 7.60
N LEU A 52 -1.03 17.40 7.42
CA LEU A 52 -2.06 17.72 8.38
C LEU A 52 -3.40 17.18 7.89
N TRP A 53 -3.77 16.03 8.42
CA TRP A 53 -5.05 15.40 8.13
C TRP A 53 -6.18 16.19 8.80
N SER A 54 -7.21 16.56 8.06
CA SER A 54 -8.34 17.36 8.55
C SER A 54 -9.62 16.57 8.73
N ALA A 55 -9.68 15.36 8.20
CA ALA A 55 -10.78 14.43 8.37
C ALA A 55 -10.26 13.00 8.43
N ASP A 56 -11.09 12.14 8.98
CA ASP A 56 -10.86 10.72 9.07
C ASP A 56 -10.83 10.09 7.66
N LYS A 57 -10.04 9.03 7.49
CA LYS A 57 -9.93 8.29 6.22
C LYS A 57 -9.41 9.11 5.03
N GLN A 58 -8.78 10.25 5.28
CA GLN A 58 -8.05 10.95 4.22
C GLN A 58 -6.88 10.12 3.73
N ALA A 59 -6.69 10.09 2.42
CA ALA A 59 -5.59 9.38 1.79
C ALA A 59 -5.04 10.16 0.59
N ILE A 60 -3.74 10.02 0.36
CA ILE A 60 -3.06 10.55 -0.82
C ILE A 60 -2.16 9.47 -1.43
N LYS A 61 -2.26 9.31 -2.73
CA LYS A 61 -1.32 8.50 -3.52
C LYS A 61 -0.25 9.44 -4.07
N VAL A 62 1.00 9.13 -3.82
CA VAL A 62 2.14 9.97 -4.19
C VAL A 62 3.18 9.17 -4.95
N GLN A 63 3.98 9.85 -5.75
CA GLN A 63 5.15 9.31 -6.40
C GLN A 63 6.41 9.96 -5.85
N ASN A 64 7.35 9.17 -5.37
CA ASN A 64 8.70 9.65 -5.08
C ASN A 64 9.37 10.06 -6.39
N LEU A 65 9.78 11.32 -6.50
CA LEU A 65 10.32 11.85 -7.75
C LEU A 65 11.69 11.26 -8.14
N LYS A 66 12.43 10.76 -7.15
CA LYS A 66 13.75 10.16 -7.34
C LYS A 66 13.67 8.68 -7.72
N THR A 67 12.94 7.89 -6.93
CA THR A 67 12.84 6.43 -7.13
C THR A 67 11.72 6.03 -8.07
N LYS A 68 10.79 6.93 -8.37
CA LYS A 68 9.53 6.70 -9.12
C LYS A 68 8.55 5.74 -8.41
N GLU A 69 8.87 5.33 -7.21
CA GLU A 69 8.01 4.48 -6.39
C GLU A 69 6.71 5.21 -6.05
N ILE A 70 5.61 4.50 -6.18
CA ILE A 70 4.28 4.99 -5.79
C ILE A 70 4.01 4.56 -4.36
N ARG A 71 3.53 5.48 -3.54
CA ARG A 71 3.22 5.27 -2.12
C ARG A 71 1.83 5.79 -1.80
N LEU A 72 1.18 5.13 -0.85
CA LEU A 72 -0.08 5.56 -0.29
C LEU A 72 0.15 6.07 1.14
N PHE A 73 -0.24 7.30 1.41
CA PHE A 73 -0.28 7.87 2.75
C PHE A 73 -1.74 7.97 3.19
N VAL A 74 -2.01 7.47 4.40
CA VAL A 74 -3.37 7.39 4.95
C VAL A 74 -3.42 8.12 6.28
N GLY A 75 -4.50 8.82 6.53
CA GLY A 75 -4.71 9.61 7.74
C GLY A 75 -4.87 8.77 9.01
N ASN A 76 -4.88 9.46 10.15
CA ASN A 76 -4.71 8.90 11.50
C ASN A 76 -5.69 7.79 11.91
N ASP A 77 -6.87 7.68 11.29
CA ASP A 77 -7.89 6.72 11.72
C ASP A 77 -7.59 5.27 11.32
N PHE A 78 -6.69 5.11 10.37
CA PHE A 78 -6.23 3.78 9.99
C PHE A 78 -5.06 3.27 10.85
N PHE A 79 -4.50 4.14 11.70
CA PHE A 79 -3.37 3.82 12.56
C PHE A 79 -3.67 4.20 14.01
N THR A 80 -3.58 3.23 14.90
CA THR A 80 -3.78 3.41 16.34
C THR A 80 -2.67 4.21 17.04
N LYS A 81 -1.62 4.61 16.34
CA LYS A 81 -0.50 5.37 16.89
C LYS A 81 -0.47 6.78 16.31
N LYS A 82 -0.48 7.78 17.19
CA LYS A 82 -0.14 9.18 16.84
C LYS A 82 1.29 9.21 16.33
N SER A 83 1.47 9.21 15.03
CA SER A 83 2.76 9.37 14.41
C SER A 83 3.02 10.82 14.03
N THR A 84 4.26 11.24 14.16
CA THR A 84 4.72 12.61 13.82
C THR A 84 5.59 12.64 12.56
N SER A 85 5.86 11.49 11.96
CA SER A 85 6.75 11.35 10.79
C SER A 85 6.00 10.79 9.59
N ILE A 86 6.32 11.29 8.37
CA ILE A 86 5.80 10.75 7.10
C ILE A 86 6.07 9.25 6.95
N LYS A 87 7.19 8.77 7.50
CA LYS A 87 7.56 7.34 7.47
C LYS A 87 6.54 6.45 8.17
N ASP A 88 5.81 7.00 9.12
CA ASP A 88 4.85 6.27 9.93
C ASP A 88 3.46 6.16 9.26
N TYR A 89 3.22 6.94 8.18
CA TYR A 89 2.00 6.87 7.36
C TYR A 89 2.20 6.05 6.08
N TYR A 90 3.39 5.44 5.95
CA TYR A 90 3.74 4.70 4.76
C TYR A 90 3.09 3.33 4.75
N VAL A 91 2.22 3.13 3.78
CA VAL A 91 1.77 1.81 3.34
C VAL A 91 2.41 1.56 1.98
N LYS A 92 3.30 0.59 1.92
CA LYS A 92 3.87 0.16 0.66
C LYS A 92 2.72 -0.35 -0.20
N THR A 93 2.35 0.37 -1.25
CA THR A 93 1.54 -0.20 -2.31
C THR A 93 2.44 -1.21 -3.00
N ASN A 94 2.25 -2.47 -2.64
CA ASN A 94 3.11 -3.54 -3.10
C ASN A 94 2.89 -3.78 -4.59
N HIS A 95 3.81 -3.25 -5.40
CA HIS A 95 4.31 -4.06 -6.49
C HIS A 95 5.32 -5.00 -5.84
N LEU A 96 4.89 -6.17 -5.42
CA LEU A 96 5.79 -7.27 -5.05
C LEU A 96 6.43 -7.74 -6.35
N SER A 97 7.46 -7.03 -6.79
CA SER A 97 8.25 -7.43 -7.95
C SER A 97 9.41 -8.28 -7.47
N THR A 98 9.30 -9.56 -7.65
CA THR A 98 10.38 -10.54 -7.43
C THR A 98 11.04 -10.91 -8.74
N ARG A 99 11.62 -9.94 -9.42
CA ARG A 99 12.48 -10.25 -10.57
C ARG A 99 13.78 -10.88 -10.07
N GLY A 100 13.88 -12.20 -10.15
CA GLY A 100 15.15 -12.88 -10.13
C GLY A 100 15.34 -14.12 -9.26
N ASN A 101 14.44 -14.45 -8.33
CA ASN A 101 14.48 -15.73 -7.60
C ASN A 101 13.14 -16.44 -7.76
N MET A 102 13.18 -17.75 -7.99
CA MET A 102 11.98 -18.59 -7.93
C MET A 102 11.50 -18.58 -6.48
N MET A 103 10.47 -17.77 -6.20
CA MET A 103 9.78 -17.72 -4.92
C MET A 103 8.85 -18.92 -4.82
N THR A 104 8.79 -19.55 -3.67
CA THR A 104 7.83 -20.61 -3.37
C THR A 104 6.48 -20.01 -2.96
N LEU A 105 5.43 -20.83 -2.95
CA LEU A 105 4.11 -20.42 -2.48
C LEU A 105 4.16 -19.98 -0.98
N ASP A 106 4.98 -20.65 -0.17
CA ASP A 106 5.17 -20.31 1.24
C ASP A 106 5.85 -18.94 1.39
N GLU A 107 6.89 -18.67 0.60
CA GLU A 107 7.54 -17.34 0.58
C GLU A 107 6.62 -16.23 0.11
N PHE A 108 5.73 -16.51 -0.85
CA PHE A 108 4.68 -15.59 -1.25
C PHE A 108 3.71 -15.33 -0.08
N ALA A 109 3.27 -16.37 0.61
CA ALA A 109 2.38 -16.29 1.77
C ALA A 109 2.97 -15.43 2.91
N GLU A 110 4.28 -15.57 3.17
CA GLU A 110 5.00 -14.74 4.15
C GLU A 110 5.06 -13.26 3.77
N GLN A 111 5.04 -12.95 2.47
CA GLN A 111 5.07 -11.57 1.98
C GLN A 111 3.69 -10.91 1.97
N LEU A 112 2.59 -11.66 2.11
CA LEU A 112 1.26 -11.08 2.21
C LEU A 112 1.19 -10.18 3.47
N PRO A 113 0.83 -8.90 3.33
CA PRO A 113 0.78 -7.99 4.47
C PRO A 113 -0.41 -8.32 5.38
N ASP A 114 -0.35 -7.90 6.63
CA ASP A 114 -1.47 -8.03 7.58
C ASP A 114 -2.61 -7.06 7.26
N THR A 115 -2.34 -6.01 6.49
CA THR A 115 -3.33 -5.01 6.09
C THR A 115 -3.09 -4.55 4.65
N LEU A 116 -4.16 -4.57 3.85
CA LEU A 116 -4.20 -4.00 2.51
C LEU A 116 -5.16 -2.81 2.49
N TYR A 117 -4.75 -1.73 1.85
CA TYR A 117 -5.56 -0.52 1.69
C TYR A 117 -6.06 -0.44 0.25
N LEU A 118 -7.32 -0.74 0.07
CA LEU A 118 -7.94 -0.84 -1.25
C LEU A 118 -8.59 0.49 -1.64
N TRP A 119 -7.91 1.25 -2.46
CA TRP A 119 -8.41 2.46 -3.11
C TRP A 119 -8.64 2.24 -4.60
N ASP A 120 -7.61 1.73 -5.26
CA ASP A 120 -7.65 1.16 -6.60
C ASP A 120 -7.34 -0.34 -6.47
N ASP A 121 -7.42 -1.08 -7.57
CA ASP A 121 -7.05 -2.48 -7.62
C ASP A 121 -5.60 -2.69 -7.16
N ILE A 122 -5.38 -3.77 -6.43
CA ILE A 122 -4.07 -4.17 -5.93
C ILE A 122 -3.64 -5.42 -6.70
N THR A 123 -2.60 -5.28 -7.51
CA THR A 123 -2.00 -6.40 -8.23
C THR A 123 -0.76 -6.90 -7.49
N MET A 124 -0.69 -8.19 -7.28
CA MET A 124 0.43 -8.88 -6.63
C MET A 124 1.02 -9.90 -7.60
N GLU A 125 2.35 -9.82 -7.83
CA GLU A 125 3.07 -10.78 -8.66
C GLU A 125 3.15 -12.13 -7.93
N LEU A 126 2.90 -13.19 -8.66
CA LEU A 126 2.95 -14.57 -8.17
C LEU A 126 4.34 -15.17 -8.40
N PRO A 127 4.72 -16.18 -7.61
CA PRO A 127 5.96 -16.92 -7.83
C PRO A 127 5.95 -17.79 -9.09
N PHE A 128 4.76 -18.08 -9.61
CA PHE A 128 4.54 -18.93 -10.79
C PHE A 128 3.21 -18.57 -11.45
N ALA A 129 3.07 -18.89 -12.73
CA ALA A 129 1.78 -18.84 -13.39
C ALA A 129 0.95 -20.07 -12.95
N PRO A 130 -0.27 -19.88 -12.37
CA PRO A 130 -1.12 -20.99 -12.00
C PRO A 130 -1.52 -21.82 -13.22
N GLU A 131 -1.61 -23.13 -13.04
CA GLU A 131 -2.17 -24.03 -14.06
C GLU A 131 -3.67 -23.79 -14.26
N ASP A 132 -4.24 -24.19 -15.39
CA ASP A 132 -5.62 -23.89 -15.78
C ASP A 132 -6.70 -24.23 -14.75
N SER A 133 -6.45 -25.21 -13.89
CA SER A 133 -7.37 -25.65 -12.83
C SER A 133 -7.04 -25.08 -11.45
N SER A 134 -5.91 -24.39 -11.31
CA SER A 134 -5.46 -23.81 -10.05
C SER A 134 -5.84 -22.33 -9.97
N PHE A 135 -6.24 -21.85 -8.80
CA PHE A 135 -6.64 -20.47 -8.62
C PHE A 135 -6.43 -19.96 -7.20
N PHE A 136 -6.32 -18.65 -7.09
CA PHE A 136 -6.30 -17.95 -5.80
C PHE A 136 -7.69 -17.45 -5.46
N PHE A 137 -8.03 -17.49 -4.17
CA PHE A 137 -9.30 -16.93 -3.70
C PHE A 137 -9.16 -16.33 -2.30
N ILE A 138 -10.08 -15.46 -1.96
CA ILE A 138 -10.24 -14.94 -0.61
C ILE A 138 -11.51 -15.53 0.00
N ALA A 139 -11.45 -15.83 1.31
CA ALA A 139 -12.63 -16.20 2.08
C ALA A 139 -12.87 -15.14 3.16
N TYR A 140 -14.14 -14.77 3.37
CA TYR A 140 -14.54 -13.75 4.34
C TYR A 140 -15.98 -13.96 4.79
N LYS A 141 -16.37 -13.26 5.86
CA LYS A 141 -17.77 -13.21 6.30
C LYS A 141 -18.44 -11.95 5.76
N ASP A 142 -19.62 -12.14 5.11
CA ASP A 142 -20.44 -11.02 4.69
C ASP A 142 -21.05 -10.28 5.90
N LYS A 143 -21.76 -9.18 5.66
CA LYS A 143 -22.43 -8.38 6.72
C LYS A 143 -23.46 -9.16 7.53
N ASN A 144 -23.94 -10.29 7.02
CA ASN A 144 -24.88 -11.17 7.71
C ASN A 144 -24.16 -12.30 8.48
N GLY A 145 -22.82 -12.34 8.45
CA GLY A 145 -22.00 -13.37 9.07
C GLY A 145 -21.88 -14.66 8.25
N SER A 146 -22.41 -14.69 7.02
CA SER A 146 -22.31 -15.85 6.13
C SER A 146 -20.94 -15.94 5.49
N ASP A 147 -20.42 -17.16 5.37
CA ASP A 147 -19.14 -17.39 4.72
C ASP A 147 -19.24 -17.16 3.21
N ARG A 148 -18.30 -16.42 2.66
CA ARG A 148 -18.15 -16.12 1.25
C ARG A 148 -16.76 -16.53 0.77
N LYS A 149 -16.70 -17.02 -0.46
CA LYS A 149 -15.46 -17.22 -1.21
C LYS A 149 -15.53 -16.39 -2.47
N SER A 150 -14.45 -15.68 -2.79
CA SER A 150 -14.33 -14.91 -4.02
C SER A 150 -13.01 -15.26 -4.71
N MET A 151 -13.13 -15.75 -5.95
CA MET A 151 -11.98 -16.02 -6.80
C MET A 151 -11.31 -14.71 -7.15
N LEU A 152 -9.99 -14.66 -7.08
CA LEU A 152 -9.21 -13.51 -7.50
C LEU A 152 -8.96 -13.58 -9.00
N GLU A 153 -9.04 -12.42 -9.65
CA GLU A 153 -8.66 -12.33 -11.06
C GLU A 153 -7.16 -12.64 -11.18
N THR A 154 -6.85 -13.58 -12.06
CA THR A 154 -5.48 -14.01 -12.34
C THR A 154 -5.14 -13.67 -13.78
N ALA A 155 -4.05 -12.95 -13.98
CA ALA A 155 -3.52 -12.64 -15.31
C ALA A 155 -2.03 -12.96 -15.32
N ASP A 156 -1.63 -13.87 -16.22
CA ASP A 156 -0.26 -14.36 -16.34
C ASP A 156 0.28 -14.86 -14.97
N ASP A 157 1.22 -14.12 -14.40
CA ASP A 157 1.88 -14.39 -13.13
C ASP A 157 1.44 -13.40 -12.03
N SER A 158 0.21 -12.93 -12.06
CA SER A 158 -0.29 -11.99 -11.08
C SER A 158 -1.74 -12.25 -10.67
N ILE A 159 -2.08 -11.86 -9.43
CA ILE A 159 -3.46 -11.82 -8.92
C ILE A 159 -3.87 -10.40 -8.61
N THR A 160 -5.14 -10.11 -8.78
CA THR A 160 -5.71 -8.79 -8.51
C THR A 160 -6.80 -8.87 -7.45
N VAL A 161 -6.64 -8.06 -6.40
CA VAL A 161 -7.68 -7.78 -5.41
C VAL A 161 -8.33 -6.45 -5.78
N SER A 162 -9.61 -6.46 -6.09
CA SER A 162 -10.40 -5.28 -6.43
C SER A 162 -11.62 -5.15 -5.51
N ARG A 163 -12.30 -4.00 -5.56
CA ARG A 163 -13.59 -3.86 -4.84
C ARG A 163 -14.61 -4.89 -5.32
N GLN A 164 -14.58 -5.25 -6.60
CA GLN A 164 -15.47 -6.25 -7.19
C GLN A 164 -15.28 -7.64 -6.55
N SER A 165 -14.08 -7.93 -6.02
CA SER A 165 -13.82 -9.18 -5.29
C SER A 165 -14.71 -9.35 -4.04
N PHE A 166 -15.34 -8.27 -3.56
CA PHE A 166 -16.18 -8.26 -2.37
C PHE A 166 -17.69 -8.18 -2.69
N GLY A 167 -18.05 -7.98 -3.96
CA GLY A 167 -19.44 -7.90 -4.40
C GLY A 167 -20.26 -6.88 -3.61
N SER A 168 -21.35 -7.30 -2.96
CA SER A 168 -22.23 -6.43 -2.17
C SER A 168 -21.59 -5.88 -0.88
N GLU A 169 -20.39 -6.29 -0.53
CA GLU A 169 -19.67 -5.85 0.67
C GLU A 169 -18.65 -4.73 0.38
N GLU A 170 -18.59 -4.26 -0.88
CA GLU A 170 -17.63 -3.22 -1.32
C GLU A 170 -17.76 -1.88 -0.58
N ASP A 171 -18.94 -1.63 0.01
CA ASP A 171 -19.23 -0.42 0.79
C ASP A 171 -18.74 -0.50 2.25
N ARG A 172 -18.24 -1.66 2.68
CA ARG A 172 -17.71 -1.79 4.04
C ARG A 172 -16.38 -1.07 4.17
N ASP A 173 -16.20 -0.43 5.31
CA ASP A 173 -14.96 0.26 5.64
C ASP A 173 -13.76 -0.69 5.81
N GLU A 174 -14.05 -1.89 6.34
CA GLU A 174 -13.05 -2.92 6.64
C GLU A 174 -13.66 -4.32 6.50
N ILE A 175 -12.88 -5.23 5.91
CA ILE A 175 -13.23 -6.64 5.78
C ILE A 175 -12.01 -7.47 6.19
N ALA A 176 -12.19 -8.39 7.14
CA ALA A 176 -11.16 -9.41 7.44
C ALA A 176 -11.33 -10.56 6.46
N VAL A 177 -10.25 -10.94 5.80
CA VAL A 177 -10.22 -12.02 4.81
C VAL A 177 -9.11 -13.00 5.13
N SER A 178 -9.23 -14.23 4.66
CA SER A 178 -8.13 -15.18 4.51
C SER A 178 -7.80 -15.37 3.03
N PHE A 179 -6.51 -15.50 2.72
CA PHE A 179 -6.02 -15.79 1.38
C PHE A 179 -5.76 -17.29 1.24
N HIS A 180 -6.17 -17.84 0.10
CA HIS A 180 -6.09 -19.27 -0.20
C HIS A 180 -5.60 -19.51 -1.62
N PHE A 181 -5.01 -20.68 -1.82
CA PHE A 181 -4.68 -21.23 -3.12
C PHE A 181 -5.38 -22.59 -3.28
N HIS A 182 -6.06 -22.78 -4.39
CA HIS A 182 -6.60 -24.06 -4.82
C HIS A 182 -5.64 -24.71 -5.79
N ASP A 183 -5.13 -25.87 -5.43
CA ASP A 183 -4.31 -26.70 -6.32
C ASP A 183 -5.23 -27.61 -7.15
N GLY A 184 -5.37 -27.28 -8.43
CA GLY A 184 -6.24 -28.04 -9.33
C GLY A 184 -5.75 -29.46 -9.63
N LEU A 185 -4.46 -29.75 -9.46
CA LEU A 185 -3.91 -31.09 -9.70
C LEU A 185 -4.30 -32.04 -8.57
N TYR A 186 -4.25 -31.58 -7.31
CA TYR A 186 -4.58 -32.40 -6.15
C TYR A 186 -6.00 -32.17 -5.63
N GLY A 187 -6.68 -31.10 -6.08
CA GLY A 187 -8.00 -30.73 -5.62
C GLY A 187 -8.04 -30.26 -4.17
N GLU A 188 -6.94 -29.69 -3.69
CA GLU A 188 -6.75 -29.26 -2.29
C GLU A 188 -6.71 -27.74 -2.16
N ASP A 189 -7.32 -27.22 -1.09
CA ASP A 189 -7.23 -25.80 -0.70
C ASP A 189 -6.14 -25.63 0.35
N SER A 190 -5.18 -24.73 0.10
CA SER A 190 -4.15 -24.33 1.06
C SER A 190 -4.43 -22.93 1.57
N VAL A 191 -4.31 -22.72 2.88
CA VAL A 191 -4.39 -21.38 3.49
C VAL A 191 -3.02 -20.73 3.39
N LEU A 192 -2.95 -19.59 2.68
CA LEU A 192 -1.72 -18.79 2.53
C LEU A 192 -1.55 -17.84 3.71
N LYS A 193 -2.64 -17.16 4.07
CA LYS A 193 -2.68 -16.20 5.16
C LYS A 193 -4.04 -16.26 5.84
N ASP A 194 -4.08 -16.54 7.12
CA ASP A 194 -5.33 -16.74 7.88
C ASP A 194 -6.14 -15.45 8.02
N THR A 195 -5.46 -14.31 8.16
CA THR A 195 -6.14 -13.05 8.38
C THR A 195 -5.36 -11.90 7.75
N VAL A 196 -6.00 -11.24 6.79
CA VAL A 196 -5.57 -9.95 6.22
C VAL A 196 -6.74 -8.97 6.36
N ARG A 197 -6.47 -7.78 6.83
CA ARG A 197 -7.46 -6.71 6.93
C ARG A 197 -7.47 -5.92 5.62
N ILE A 198 -8.59 -5.90 4.94
CA ILE A 198 -8.81 -5.05 3.77
C ILE A 198 -9.50 -3.77 4.25
N ILE A 199 -8.83 -2.64 4.12
CA ILE A 199 -9.38 -1.32 4.46
C ILE A 199 -9.77 -0.62 3.17
N MET A 200 -11.06 -0.35 3.02
CA MET A 200 -11.61 0.34 1.85
C MET A 200 -11.39 1.85 2.00
N ILE A 201 -10.69 2.47 1.05
CA ILE A 201 -10.49 3.93 1.03
C ILE A 201 -11.62 4.56 0.22
N PRO A 202 -12.51 5.34 0.85
CA PRO A 202 -13.59 5.98 0.15
C PRO A 202 -13.09 7.14 -0.72
N ASP A 203 -13.79 7.44 -1.80
CA ASP A 203 -13.68 8.71 -2.49
C ASP A 203 -14.52 9.73 -1.71
N ILE A 204 -13.88 10.60 -0.96
CA ILE A 204 -14.55 11.69 -0.22
C ILE A 204 -14.77 12.83 -1.22
N GLN A 205 -16.02 13.10 -1.56
CA GLN A 205 -16.42 14.21 -2.43
C GLN A 205 -16.38 15.56 -1.71
#